data_f711c64e3aecc0c7d3890207f1585faf
#
_entry.id   f711c64e3aecc0c7d3890207f1585faf
#
_cell.length_a   1.000
_cell.length_b   1.000
_cell.length_c   1.000
_cell.angle_alpha   90.00
_cell.angle_beta   90.00
_cell.angle_gamma   90.00
#
_symmetry.space_group_name_H-M   'P 1'
#
loop_
_entity.id
_entity.type
_entity.pdbx_description
1 polymer ?
#
loop_
_entity_poly.entity_id
_entity_poly.type
_entity_poly.pdbx_seq_one_letter_code
_entity_poly.pdbx_strand_id
1 'polypeptide(L)'
;LKNIYFLSFIIIAVFSSSIFSQDTTQSLAFKNKRPQQQTPYFYRPDLAYQIWQKFRLTQEANAGDPLAQHELGLRFLLGEGVPADTSQAVFWIKKAADQNLTSAKYNYAILLINGIGVTWDPFTAFKLFQSAANDGMVQAQYVVGILYTDNLTVKRDYNLAYYWIKKAADNNYEPAQNIAAKLEPRVSRNIVDSLISSTSKPEEKNPIPDPSENLTSSLGLVFIDFNTISDTAITVTDSMLIENIEVIGNDSLSKILLADKPKSLKELATPHNIEILNMLAENGSPEAQTILGKMYEEGIYFTKNLTDAGVYYYRALRNDSPAGTYLLWQLSQQSGFGEQVQRESENGNIVAKYLWYGLTAIAFDRRIAISDAINLLEQSADSYYLPAMVELGLNYYNNRFGKSDIETGLNIWQTASQLGSKEAEIRLVASKLLDTFGGYNKSEDFKKLKKFADEGSLFAMVSVGLCYEQGIGIYQSKPEAVNYFKMAAQRGSRFAYEELKRIYDGMRPPDSQFLISN
;
A
#
# COMPACT_ATOMS: atom_id res chain seq x y z
N LEU A 1 13.95 -2.21 27.06
CA LEU A 1 14.44 -3.36 26.27
C LEU A 1 13.42 -3.89 25.24
N LYS A 2 12.09 -3.65 25.41
CA LYS A 2 11.08 -4.03 24.41
C LYS A 2 10.90 -3.05 23.27
N ASN A 3 11.29 -1.79 23.42
CA ASN A 3 11.07 -0.73 22.44
C ASN A 3 12.24 -0.51 21.46
N ILE A 4 13.41 -1.07 21.73
CA ILE A 4 14.61 -0.95 20.85
C ILE A 4 14.42 -1.74 19.55
N TYR A 5 13.55 -2.76 19.54
CA TYR A 5 13.26 -3.56 18.33
C TYR A 5 12.31 -2.88 17.34
N PHE A 6 11.67 -1.78 17.71
CA PHE A 6 10.57 -1.21 16.94
C PHE A 6 11.00 -0.38 15.73
N LEU A 7 12.09 0.38 15.84
CA LEU A 7 12.63 1.13 14.70
C LEU A 7 13.53 0.27 13.79
N SER A 8 14.07 -0.84 14.32
CA SER A 8 14.80 -1.82 13.52
C SER A 8 13.90 -2.52 12.49
N PHE A 9 12.59 -2.61 12.75
CA PHE A 9 11.64 -3.30 11.86
C PHE A 9 11.33 -2.55 10.57
N ILE A 10 11.50 -1.22 10.54
CA ILE A 10 11.20 -0.41 9.34
C ILE A 10 12.10 -0.76 8.14
N ILE A 11 13.21 -1.45 8.37
CA ILE A 11 14.20 -1.77 7.31
C ILE A 11 14.41 -3.27 7.10
N ILE A 12 14.04 -4.12 8.07
CA ILE A 12 14.19 -5.58 7.93
C ILE A 12 13.17 -6.19 6.95
N ALA A 13 12.07 -5.50 6.68
CA ALA A 13 11.02 -5.98 5.77
C ALA A 13 11.46 -6.14 4.30
N VAL A 14 12.59 -5.57 3.89
CA VAL A 14 13.09 -5.69 2.50
C VAL A 14 13.87 -7.01 2.29
N PHE A 15 14.29 -7.71 3.35
CA PHE A 15 15.20 -8.87 3.21
C PHE A 15 14.68 -10.21 3.73
N SER A 16 13.46 -10.32 4.23
CA SER A 16 12.96 -11.57 4.81
C SER A 16 11.77 -12.23 4.11
N SER A 17 11.56 -11.97 2.82
CA SER A 17 10.48 -12.61 2.07
C SER A 17 10.74 -14.07 1.66
N SER A 18 11.83 -14.70 2.09
CA SER A 18 12.16 -16.07 1.70
C SER A 18 12.13 -17.13 2.80
N ILE A 19 11.73 -16.83 4.04
CA ILE A 19 11.74 -17.82 5.14
C ILE A 19 10.47 -17.78 6.02
N PHE A 20 9.32 -17.41 5.52
CA PHE A 20 8.07 -17.69 6.25
C PHE A 20 6.95 -18.09 5.28
N SER A 21 7.20 -19.19 4.56
CA SER A 21 6.18 -20.04 4.00
C SER A 21 6.08 -21.28 4.89
N GLN A 22 5.61 -21.15 6.10
CA GLN A 22 5.13 -22.28 6.87
C GLN A 22 3.87 -21.87 7.66
N ASP A 23 2.76 -22.35 7.15
CA ASP A 23 1.59 -22.86 7.88
C ASP A 23 1.21 -22.18 9.21
N THR A 24 0.81 -20.92 9.14
CA THR A 24 -0.15 -20.42 10.14
C THR A 24 -1.51 -20.06 9.49
N THR A 25 -1.73 -20.47 8.26
CA THR A 25 -3.03 -20.38 7.57
C THR A 25 -3.99 -21.51 7.94
N GLN A 26 -3.82 -22.17 9.07
CA GLN A 26 -4.96 -22.79 9.72
C GLN A 26 -5.80 -21.69 10.36
N SER A 27 -6.27 -20.83 9.54
CA SER A 27 -7.10 -19.72 9.91
C SER A 27 -8.46 -20.22 10.38
N LEU A 28 -8.92 -19.59 11.41
CA LEU A 28 -10.23 -19.73 12.03
C LEU A 28 -11.42 -19.62 11.04
N ALA A 29 -11.20 -19.15 9.83
CA ALA A 29 -12.23 -18.94 8.81
C ALA A 29 -12.82 -20.23 8.21
N PHE A 30 -12.07 -21.31 8.17
CA PHE A 30 -12.50 -22.54 7.50
C PHE A 30 -13.02 -23.65 8.44
N LYS A 31 -13.14 -23.39 9.75
CA LYS A 31 -13.68 -24.38 10.69
C LYS A 31 -15.21 -24.48 10.71
N ASN A 32 -15.92 -23.53 10.17
CA ASN A 32 -17.36 -23.64 10.03
C ASN A 32 -17.67 -24.43 8.76
N LYS A 33 -17.87 -25.72 8.91
CA LYS A 33 -18.57 -26.52 7.91
C LYS A 33 -19.82 -25.73 7.45
N ARG A 34 -20.03 -25.60 6.13
CA ARG A 34 -21.31 -25.15 5.58
C ARG A 34 -22.42 -25.80 6.40
N PRO A 35 -23.49 -25.08 6.78
CA PRO A 35 -24.67 -25.76 7.31
C PRO A 35 -24.96 -26.90 6.34
N GLN A 36 -24.90 -28.13 6.80
CA GLN A 36 -25.32 -29.25 6.00
C GLN A 36 -26.80 -29.01 5.71
N GLN A 37 -27.09 -28.38 4.56
CA GLN A 37 -28.38 -28.65 3.93
C GLN A 37 -28.41 -30.16 3.83
N GLN A 38 -29.36 -30.77 4.52
CA GLN A 38 -29.66 -32.17 4.38
C GLN A 38 -30.10 -32.36 2.92
N THR A 39 -29.11 -32.53 2.03
CA THR A 39 -29.37 -33.04 0.71
C THR A 39 -29.89 -34.45 0.89
N PRO A 40 -31.09 -34.74 0.42
CA PRO A 40 -31.62 -36.11 0.44
C PRO A 40 -30.56 -37.01 -0.19
N TYR A 41 -30.43 -38.22 0.35
CA TYR A 41 -29.59 -39.30 -0.12
C TYR A 41 -29.58 -39.40 -1.66
N PHE A 42 -28.68 -38.74 -2.31
CA PHE A 42 -28.44 -38.92 -3.73
C PHE A 42 -26.96 -39.09 -3.99
N TYR A 43 -26.67 -40.36 -4.34
CA TYR A 43 -25.61 -40.79 -5.23
C TYR A 43 -24.30 -40.01 -5.08
N ARG A 44 -23.34 -40.59 -4.37
CA ARG A 44 -21.94 -40.16 -4.57
C ARG A 44 -21.63 -40.43 -6.04
N PRO A 45 -21.43 -39.40 -6.87
CA PRO A 45 -20.99 -39.64 -8.24
C PRO A 45 -19.69 -40.45 -8.15
N ASP A 46 -19.57 -41.45 -8.99
CA ASP A 46 -18.32 -42.19 -9.10
C ASP A 46 -17.18 -41.24 -9.48
N LEU A 47 -15.95 -41.64 -9.24
CA LEU A 47 -14.76 -40.82 -9.48
C LEU A 47 -14.73 -40.32 -10.94
N ALA A 48 -15.20 -41.10 -11.88
CA ALA A 48 -15.30 -40.74 -13.30
C ALA A 48 -16.24 -39.57 -13.55
N TYR A 49 -17.38 -39.52 -12.86
CA TYR A 49 -18.34 -38.40 -12.96
C TYR A 49 -17.75 -37.11 -12.34
N GLN A 50 -17.04 -37.20 -11.22
CA GLN A 50 -16.37 -36.06 -10.62
C GLN A 50 -15.26 -35.51 -11.52
N ILE A 51 -14.48 -36.36 -12.15
CA ILE A 51 -13.45 -35.99 -13.12
C ILE A 51 -14.09 -35.32 -14.35
N TRP A 52 -15.18 -35.86 -14.85
CA TRP A 52 -15.90 -35.30 -15.99
C TRP A 52 -16.51 -33.92 -15.66
N GLN A 53 -17.13 -33.77 -14.49
CA GLN A 53 -17.68 -32.48 -14.05
C GLN A 53 -16.57 -31.42 -13.93
N LYS A 54 -15.42 -31.80 -13.35
CA LYS A 54 -14.25 -30.91 -13.27
C LYS A 54 -13.77 -30.49 -14.66
N PHE A 55 -13.64 -31.45 -15.58
CA PHE A 55 -13.19 -31.17 -16.93
C PHE A 55 -14.13 -30.19 -17.65
N ARG A 56 -15.42 -30.43 -17.58
CA ARG A 56 -16.44 -29.57 -18.17
C ARG A 56 -16.41 -28.17 -17.56
N LEU A 57 -16.38 -28.06 -16.23
CA LEU A 57 -16.31 -26.79 -15.52
C LEU A 57 -15.04 -26.00 -15.92
N THR A 58 -13.90 -26.68 -16.04
CA THR A 58 -12.65 -26.04 -16.48
C THR A 58 -12.74 -25.56 -17.94
N GLN A 59 -13.41 -26.29 -18.82
CA GLN A 59 -13.64 -25.85 -20.20
C GLN A 59 -14.54 -24.61 -20.26
N GLU A 60 -15.64 -24.60 -19.53
CA GLU A 60 -16.59 -23.46 -19.46
C GLU A 60 -15.90 -22.21 -18.87
N ALA A 61 -15.11 -22.37 -17.80
CA ALA A 61 -14.33 -21.28 -17.21
C ALA A 61 -13.25 -20.72 -18.18
N ASN A 62 -12.58 -21.60 -18.93
CA ASN A 62 -11.62 -21.18 -19.96
C ASN A 62 -12.31 -20.52 -21.17
N ALA A 63 -13.55 -20.92 -21.46
CA ALA A 63 -14.37 -20.27 -22.49
C ALA A 63 -14.87 -18.88 -22.08
N GLY A 64 -14.64 -18.48 -20.81
CA GLY A 64 -14.96 -17.15 -20.32
C GLY A 64 -16.26 -17.04 -19.52
N ASP A 65 -16.96 -18.13 -19.26
CA ASP A 65 -18.20 -18.11 -18.47
C ASP A 65 -17.91 -17.64 -17.01
N PRO A 66 -18.47 -16.51 -16.55
CA PRO A 66 -18.18 -15.96 -15.23
C PRO A 66 -18.70 -16.84 -14.08
N LEU A 67 -19.80 -17.56 -14.28
CA LEU A 67 -20.32 -18.48 -13.26
C LEU A 67 -19.40 -19.69 -13.11
N ALA A 68 -18.94 -20.25 -14.23
CA ALA A 68 -17.98 -21.35 -14.21
C ALA A 68 -16.63 -20.94 -13.63
N GLN A 69 -16.15 -19.74 -13.94
CA GLN A 69 -14.93 -19.18 -13.35
C GLN A 69 -15.06 -19.02 -11.84
N HIS A 70 -16.17 -18.46 -11.37
CA HIS A 70 -16.42 -18.28 -9.94
C HIS A 70 -16.50 -19.63 -9.21
N GLU A 71 -17.27 -20.59 -9.74
CA GLU A 71 -17.38 -21.93 -9.16
C GLU A 71 -16.04 -22.68 -9.16
N LEU A 72 -15.26 -22.59 -10.22
CA LEU A 72 -13.93 -23.19 -10.29
C LEU A 72 -12.98 -22.56 -9.25
N GLY A 73 -13.04 -21.24 -9.07
CA GLY A 73 -12.31 -20.54 -8.05
C GLY A 73 -12.69 -20.98 -6.63
N LEU A 74 -13.98 -21.15 -6.34
CA LEU A 74 -14.44 -21.66 -5.04
C LEU A 74 -13.97 -23.10 -4.79
N ARG A 75 -13.95 -23.95 -5.81
CA ARG A 75 -13.43 -25.33 -5.69
C ARG A 75 -11.94 -25.35 -5.37
N PHE A 76 -11.13 -24.50 -6.01
CA PHE A 76 -9.72 -24.34 -5.64
C PHE A 76 -9.56 -23.81 -4.22
N LEU A 77 -10.42 -22.91 -3.78
CA LEU A 77 -10.37 -22.36 -2.42
C LEU A 77 -10.68 -23.41 -1.35
N LEU A 78 -11.67 -24.28 -1.62
CA LEU A 78 -12.19 -25.26 -0.68
C LEU A 78 -11.53 -26.65 -0.82
N GLY A 79 -10.80 -26.91 -1.90
CA GLY A 79 -10.25 -28.23 -2.21
C GLY A 79 -11.32 -29.24 -2.65
N GLU A 80 -12.43 -28.79 -3.24
CA GLU A 80 -13.55 -29.65 -3.66
C GLU A 80 -13.36 -30.18 -5.09
N GLY A 81 -12.95 -31.45 -5.19
CA GLY A 81 -12.69 -32.11 -6.48
C GLY A 81 -11.39 -31.65 -7.18
N VAL A 82 -10.67 -30.75 -6.60
CA VAL A 82 -9.33 -30.26 -6.98
C VAL A 82 -8.49 -30.09 -5.72
N PRO A 83 -7.14 -30.19 -5.78
CA PRO A 83 -6.31 -29.79 -4.65
C PRO A 83 -6.55 -28.31 -4.30
N ALA A 84 -6.59 -28.00 -3.01
CA ALA A 84 -6.73 -26.62 -2.57
C ALA A 84 -5.53 -25.78 -3.06
N ASP A 85 -5.83 -24.66 -3.71
CA ASP A 85 -4.84 -23.71 -4.23
C ASP A 85 -5.43 -22.30 -4.19
N THR A 86 -4.98 -21.51 -3.23
CA THR A 86 -5.48 -20.15 -3.03
C THR A 86 -5.11 -19.20 -4.17
N SER A 87 -3.98 -19.43 -4.85
CA SER A 87 -3.56 -18.60 -5.99
C SER A 87 -4.46 -18.84 -7.20
N GLN A 88 -4.78 -20.10 -7.49
CA GLN A 88 -5.75 -20.46 -8.53
C GLN A 88 -7.17 -19.97 -8.17
N ALA A 89 -7.54 -20.05 -6.90
CA ALA A 89 -8.82 -19.53 -6.43
C ALA A 89 -8.94 -18.03 -6.71
N VAL A 90 -7.94 -17.24 -6.32
CA VAL A 90 -7.87 -15.80 -6.58
C VAL A 90 -7.96 -15.50 -8.07
N PHE A 91 -7.16 -16.21 -8.89
CA PHE A 91 -7.14 -16.00 -10.35
C PHE A 91 -8.54 -16.17 -10.97
N TRP A 92 -9.24 -17.24 -10.63
CA TRP A 92 -10.54 -17.52 -11.22
C TRP A 92 -11.65 -16.63 -10.65
N ILE A 93 -11.68 -16.40 -9.34
CA ILE A 93 -12.68 -15.51 -8.70
C ILE A 93 -12.51 -14.08 -9.21
N LYS A 94 -11.26 -13.59 -9.34
CA LYS A 94 -10.99 -12.27 -9.89
C LYS A 94 -11.48 -12.14 -11.33
N LYS A 95 -11.21 -13.12 -12.20
CA LYS A 95 -11.73 -13.11 -13.58
C LYS A 95 -13.25 -13.00 -13.65
N ALA A 96 -13.97 -13.70 -12.78
CA ALA A 96 -15.42 -13.61 -12.71
C ALA A 96 -15.88 -12.24 -12.14
N ALA A 97 -15.17 -11.68 -11.17
CA ALA A 97 -15.45 -10.35 -10.61
C ALA A 97 -15.23 -9.25 -11.65
N ASP A 98 -14.16 -9.35 -12.44
CA ASP A 98 -13.85 -8.42 -13.55
C ASP A 98 -14.94 -8.44 -14.64
N GLN A 99 -15.71 -9.52 -14.76
CA GLN A 99 -16.91 -9.62 -15.61
C GLN A 99 -18.20 -9.18 -14.90
N ASN A 100 -18.09 -8.45 -13.78
CA ASN A 100 -19.21 -7.91 -13.01
C ASN A 100 -20.15 -8.95 -12.35
N LEU A 101 -19.70 -10.19 -12.15
CA LEU A 101 -20.48 -11.15 -11.37
C LEU A 101 -20.50 -10.74 -9.90
N THR A 102 -21.69 -10.38 -9.39
CA THR A 102 -21.87 -9.81 -8.04
C THR A 102 -21.33 -10.71 -6.92
N SER A 103 -21.60 -12.02 -6.97
CA SER A 103 -21.06 -12.98 -5.99
C SER A 103 -19.53 -13.09 -6.06
N ALA A 104 -18.95 -13.01 -7.26
CA ALA A 104 -17.51 -13.02 -7.43
C ALA A 104 -16.86 -11.73 -6.91
N LYS A 105 -17.46 -10.55 -7.15
CA LYS A 105 -17.01 -9.29 -6.55
C LYS A 105 -16.97 -9.40 -5.03
N TYR A 106 -18.03 -9.89 -4.42
CA TYR A 106 -18.13 -10.08 -2.97
C TYR A 106 -17.04 -11.03 -2.45
N ASN A 107 -16.91 -12.20 -3.07
CA ASN A 107 -15.93 -13.19 -2.64
C ASN A 107 -14.49 -12.73 -2.87
N TYR A 108 -14.21 -12.02 -3.97
CA TYR A 108 -12.90 -11.43 -4.20
C TYR A 108 -12.58 -10.35 -3.15
N ALA A 109 -13.56 -9.54 -2.76
CA ALA A 109 -13.41 -8.58 -1.67
C ALA A 109 -13.09 -9.30 -0.33
N ILE A 110 -13.71 -10.44 -0.04
CA ILE A 110 -13.37 -11.27 1.12
C ILE A 110 -11.92 -11.77 1.07
N LEU A 111 -11.44 -12.19 -0.10
CA LEU A 111 -10.05 -12.63 -0.25
C LEU A 111 -9.07 -11.47 -0.01
N LEU A 112 -9.35 -10.29 -0.56
CA LEU A 112 -8.54 -9.08 -0.39
C LEU A 112 -8.51 -8.60 1.07
N ILE A 113 -9.66 -8.54 1.75
CA ILE A 113 -9.74 -8.04 3.13
C ILE A 113 -9.13 -9.02 4.15
N ASN A 114 -8.95 -10.28 3.76
CA ASN A 114 -8.30 -11.31 4.57
C ASN A 114 -6.86 -11.61 4.14
N GLY A 115 -6.43 -11.13 2.97
CA GLY A 115 -5.12 -11.47 2.40
C GLY A 115 -4.98 -12.95 2.04
N ILE A 116 -6.08 -13.62 1.59
CA ILE A 116 -6.09 -15.05 1.27
C ILE A 116 -5.66 -15.24 -0.20
N GLY A 117 -4.46 -15.75 -0.41
CA GLY A 117 -3.90 -15.98 -1.76
C GLY A 117 -3.66 -14.71 -2.56
N VAL A 118 -3.82 -13.53 -1.96
CA VAL A 118 -3.65 -12.22 -2.56
C VAL A 118 -3.12 -11.25 -1.50
N THR A 119 -2.42 -10.22 -1.92
CA THR A 119 -1.99 -9.15 -1.01
C THR A 119 -3.19 -8.52 -0.31
N TRP A 120 -3.09 -8.32 1.00
CA TRP A 120 -4.13 -7.67 1.79
C TRP A 120 -4.41 -6.26 1.26
N ASP A 121 -5.63 -5.99 0.82
CA ASP A 121 -6.08 -4.71 0.29
C ASP A 121 -7.53 -4.41 0.69
N PRO A 122 -7.74 -3.83 1.87
CA PRO A 122 -9.08 -3.50 2.35
C PRO A 122 -9.74 -2.37 1.56
N PHE A 123 -8.96 -1.53 0.87
CA PHE A 123 -9.51 -0.39 0.13
C PHE A 123 -10.17 -0.85 -1.17
N THR A 124 -9.52 -1.73 -1.92
CA THR A 124 -10.13 -2.38 -3.09
C THR A 124 -11.28 -3.29 -2.66
N ALA A 125 -11.14 -4.02 -1.54
CA ALA A 125 -12.22 -4.83 -0.99
C ALA A 125 -13.47 -3.98 -0.70
N PHE A 126 -13.32 -2.81 -0.08
CA PHE A 126 -14.44 -1.90 0.18
C PHE A 126 -15.17 -1.49 -1.11
N LYS A 127 -14.42 -1.13 -2.17
CA LYS A 127 -15.01 -0.75 -3.47
C LYS A 127 -15.80 -1.90 -4.09
N LEU A 128 -15.28 -3.11 -4.01
CA LEU A 128 -15.95 -4.31 -4.52
C LEU A 128 -17.21 -4.65 -3.70
N PHE A 129 -17.14 -4.54 -2.36
CA PHE A 129 -18.32 -4.67 -1.51
C PHE A 129 -19.39 -3.63 -1.85
N GLN A 130 -18.97 -2.37 -2.05
CA GLN A 130 -19.88 -1.29 -2.42
C GLN A 130 -20.52 -1.55 -3.79
N SER A 131 -19.76 -2.05 -4.77
CA SER A 131 -20.30 -2.46 -6.06
C SER A 131 -21.32 -3.58 -5.91
N ALA A 132 -21.00 -4.65 -5.17
CA ALA A 132 -21.93 -5.75 -4.93
C ALA A 132 -23.18 -5.31 -4.13
N ALA A 133 -23.03 -4.36 -3.20
CA ALA A 133 -24.15 -3.76 -2.45
C ALA A 133 -25.07 -2.93 -3.36
N ASN A 134 -24.52 -2.20 -4.32
CA ASN A 134 -25.27 -1.48 -5.35
C ASN A 134 -26.01 -2.43 -6.27
N ASP A 135 -25.41 -3.59 -6.60
CA ASP A 135 -26.07 -4.66 -7.37
C ASP A 135 -27.22 -5.35 -6.60
N GLY A 136 -27.42 -4.97 -5.34
CA GLY A 136 -28.52 -5.48 -4.51
C GLY A 136 -28.16 -6.63 -3.56
N MET A 137 -26.89 -7.05 -3.50
CA MET A 137 -26.47 -8.13 -2.60
C MET A 137 -26.59 -7.72 -1.13
N VAL A 138 -27.48 -8.38 -0.40
CA VAL A 138 -27.85 -8.01 0.98
C VAL A 138 -26.66 -8.14 1.95
N GLN A 139 -25.87 -9.20 1.81
CA GLN A 139 -24.66 -9.39 2.60
C GLN A 139 -23.65 -8.26 2.37
N ALA A 140 -23.47 -7.83 1.13
CA ALA A 140 -22.58 -6.73 0.78
C ALA A 140 -23.10 -5.40 1.35
N GLN A 141 -24.41 -5.13 1.30
CA GLN A 141 -25.02 -3.95 1.92
C GLN A 141 -24.71 -3.89 3.42
N TYR A 142 -24.85 -5.01 4.11
CA TYR A 142 -24.52 -5.10 5.52
C TYR A 142 -23.03 -4.83 5.78
N VAL A 143 -22.13 -5.50 5.05
CA VAL A 143 -20.67 -5.31 5.19
C VAL A 143 -20.26 -3.86 4.94
N VAL A 144 -20.77 -3.22 3.89
CA VAL A 144 -20.51 -1.80 3.59
C VAL A 144 -20.96 -0.91 4.75
N GLY A 145 -22.13 -1.16 5.29
CA GLY A 145 -22.64 -0.43 6.45
C GLY A 145 -21.74 -0.57 7.69
N ILE A 146 -21.24 -1.77 7.99
CA ILE A 146 -20.29 -2.01 9.07
C ILE A 146 -18.97 -1.28 8.82
N LEU A 147 -18.41 -1.33 7.61
CA LEU A 147 -17.17 -0.65 7.26
C LEU A 147 -17.24 0.88 7.42
N TYR A 148 -18.42 1.49 7.24
CA TYR A 148 -18.64 2.89 7.57
C TYR A 148 -18.64 3.19 9.08
N THR A 149 -18.74 2.19 9.95
CA THR A 149 -18.70 2.41 11.41
C THR A 149 -17.32 2.32 12.00
N ASP A 150 -16.37 1.59 11.38
CA ASP A 150 -15.07 1.24 11.97
C ASP A 150 -13.98 2.32 11.80
N ASN A 151 -14.10 3.22 10.82
CA ASN A 151 -13.14 4.28 10.50
C ASN A 151 -11.73 3.74 10.11
N LEU A 152 -11.64 2.51 9.61
CA LEU A 152 -10.39 1.87 9.22
C LEU A 152 -10.16 1.97 7.70
N THR A 153 -11.12 1.47 6.94
CA THR A 153 -11.04 1.39 5.48
C THR A 153 -11.61 2.63 4.81
N VAL A 154 -12.65 3.20 5.40
CA VAL A 154 -13.35 4.39 4.93
C VAL A 154 -13.60 5.33 6.10
N LYS A 155 -13.69 6.63 5.82
CA LYS A 155 -14.04 7.62 6.84
C LYS A 155 -15.39 7.26 7.46
N ARG A 156 -15.47 7.25 8.81
CA ARG A 156 -16.69 6.97 9.54
C ARG A 156 -17.82 7.90 9.14
N ASP A 157 -18.96 7.32 8.80
CA ASP A 157 -20.20 8.04 8.52
C ASP A 157 -21.39 7.20 9.00
N TYR A 158 -21.98 7.61 10.13
CA TYR A 158 -23.11 6.88 10.70
C TYR A 158 -24.38 6.98 9.84
N ASN A 159 -24.56 8.05 9.04
CA ASN A 159 -25.72 8.18 8.15
C ASN A 159 -25.62 7.18 6.99
N LEU A 160 -24.46 7.09 6.34
CA LEU A 160 -24.19 6.08 5.31
C LEU A 160 -24.20 4.66 5.88
N ALA A 161 -23.63 4.45 7.08
CA ALA A 161 -23.70 3.18 7.77
C ALA A 161 -25.14 2.72 7.96
N TYR A 162 -25.97 3.60 8.52
CA TYR A 162 -27.40 3.32 8.77
C TYR A 162 -28.16 3.09 7.47
N TYR A 163 -27.93 3.90 6.44
CA TYR A 163 -28.55 3.73 5.12
C TYR A 163 -28.33 2.31 4.58
N TRP A 164 -27.09 1.83 4.56
CA TRP A 164 -26.77 0.51 4.04
C TRP A 164 -27.27 -0.62 4.94
N ILE A 165 -27.10 -0.49 6.25
CA ILE A 165 -27.59 -1.48 7.24
C ILE A 165 -29.12 -1.57 7.17
N LYS A 166 -29.84 -0.42 7.10
CA LYS A 166 -31.29 -0.41 6.96
C LYS A 166 -31.74 -1.08 5.68
N LYS A 167 -31.07 -0.82 4.56
CA LYS A 167 -31.36 -1.47 3.29
C LYS A 167 -31.24 -3.00 3.36
N ALA A 168 -30.23 -3.50 4.08
CA ALA A 168 -30.09 -4.94 4.35
C ALA A 168 -31.17 -5.46 5.31
N ALA A 169 -31.51 -4.70 6.36
CA ALA A 169 -32.54 -5.07 7.33
C ALA A 169 -33.94 -5.14 6.69
N ASP A 170 -34.26 -4.21 5.79
CA ASP A 170 -35.52 -4.18 5.04
C ASP A 170 -35.65 -5.38 4.07
N ASN A 171 -34.52 -6.00 3.69
CA ASN A 171 -34.47 -7.28 2.97
C ASN A 171 -34.40 -8.52 3.91
N ASN A 172 -34.86 -8.37 5.16
CA ASN A 172 -34.94 -9.44 6.17
C ASN A 172 -33.58 -10.06 6.57
N TYR A 173 -32.48 -9.32 6.44
CA TYR A 173 -31.19 -9.79 6.92
C TYR A 173 -31.08 -9.59 8.44
N GLU A 174 -31.23 -10.67 9.20
CA GLU A 174 -31.31 -10.66 10.65
C GLU A 174 -30.14 -9.91 11.34
N PRO A 175 -28.85 -10.09 10.96
CA PRO A 175 -27.75 -9.36 11.57
C PRO A 175 -27.90 -7.84 11.41
N ALA A 176 -28.48 -7.37 10.30
CA ALA A 176 -28.66 -5.95 10.02
C ALA A 176 -29.75 -5.31 10.91
N GLN A 177 -30.83 -6.04 11.25
CA GLN A 177 -31.94 -5.53 12.06
C GLN A 177 -31.46 -5.07 13.45
N ASN A 178 -30.61 -5.87 14.09
CA ASN A 178 -30.06 -5.55 15.41
C ASN A 178 -29.12 -4.35 15.38
N ILE A 179 -28.32 -4.20 14.30
CA ILE A 179 -27.38 -3.07 14.17
C ILE A 179 -28.11 -1.79 13.77
N ALA A 180 -29.14 -1.86 12.92
CA ALA A 180 -29.97 -0.71 12.53
C ALA A 180 -30.54 -0.01 13.78
N ALA A 181 -31.13 -0.78 14.70
CA ALA A 181 -31.68 -0.25 15.95
C ALA A 181 -30.62 0.46 16.82
N LYS A 182 -29.37 -0.03 16.83
CA LYS A 182 -28.27 0.59 17.59
C LYS A 182 -27.72 1.86 16.93
N LEU A 183 -27.81 1.98 15.60
CA LEU A 183 -27.34 3.15 14.87
C LEU A 183 -28.38 4.27 14.81
N GLU A 184 -29.67 3.96 14.86
CA GLU A 184 -30.76 4.94 14.72
C GLU A 184 -30.62 6.18 15.61
N PRO A 185 -30.20 6.10 16.91
CA PRO A 185 -30.02 7.28 17.75
C PRO A 185 -28.84 8.18 17.33
N ARG A 186 -27.96 7.72 16.44
CA ARG A 186 -26.73 8.41 16.04
C ARG A 186 -26.81 9.06 14.67
N VAL A 187 -27.96 8.99 14.00
CA VAL A 187 -28.13 9.44 12.62
C VAL A 187 -29.04 10.66 12.51
N SER A 188 -28.82 11.45 11.49
CA SER A 188 -29.69 12.56 11.12
C SER A 188 -30.76 12.07 10.14
N ARG A 189 -32.01 11.98 10.58
CA ARG A 189 -33.13 11.49 9.76
C ARG A 189 -33.24 12.21 8.41
N ASN A 190 -33.10 13.54 8.40
CA ASN A 190 -33.18 14.32 7.16
C ASN A 190 -32.12 13.91 6.12
N ILE A 191 -30.92 13.58 6.56
CA ILE A 191 -29.84 13.12 5.65
C ILE A 191 -30.17 11.72 5.13
N VAL A 192 -30.60 10.81 6.01
CA VAL A 192 -30.95 9.44 5.61
C VAL A 192 -32.14 9.42 4.65
N ASP A 193 -33.17 10.22 4.91
CA ASP A 193 -34.34 10.34 4.02
C ASP A 193 -33.96 10.90 2.65
N SER A 194 -33.00 11.83 2.60
CA SER A 194 -32.46 12.34 1.35
C SER A 194 -31.65 11.28 0.58
N LEU A 195 -30.88 10.45 1.27
CA LEU A 195 -30.16 9.31 0.66
C LEU A 195 -31.13 8.27 0.09
N ILE A 196 -32.20 7.95 0.82
CA ILE A 196 -33.25 7.02 0.36
C ILE A 196 -33.99 7.60 -0.85
N SER A 197 -34.34 8.89 -0.82
CA SER A 197 -35.09 9.53 -1.92
C SER A 197 -34.24 9.73 -3.18
N SER A 198 -32.92 9.94 -3.06
CA SER A 198 -32.00 10.06 -4.19
C SER A 198 -31.81 8.75 -4.95
N THR A 199 -31.97 7.61 -4.27
CA THR A 199 -31.86 6.27 -4.88
C THR A 199 -33.17 5.74 -5.45
N SER A 200 -34.32 6.40 -5.20
CA SER A 200 -35.62 5.99 -5.72
C SER A 200 -35.95 6.54 -7.12
N LYS A 201 -35.12 7.40 -7.70
CA LYS A 201 -35.21 7.74 -9.12
C LYS A 201 -34.54 6.64 -9.93
N PRO A 202 -35.21 6.08 -10.98
CA PRO A 202 -34.51 5.25 -11.96
C PRO A 202 -33.44 6.16 -12.58
N GLU A 203 -32.18 5.93 -12.23
CA GLU A 203 -31.09 6.54 -12.97
C GLU A 203 -31.20 6.04 -14.41
N GLU A 204 -31.47 6.96 -15.34
CA GLU A 204 -30.96 6.79 -16.70
C GLU A 204 -29.50 6.36 -16.54
N LYS A 205 -29.19 5.18 -17.07
CA LYS A 205 -27.84 4.65 -17.11
C LYS A 205 -26.96 5.60 -17.90
N ASN A 206 -26.53 6.69 -17.30
CA ASN A 206 -25.24 7.25 -17.65
C ASN A 206 -24.24 6.12 -17.36
N PRO A 207 -23.45 5.69 -18.34
CA PRO A 207 -22.43 4.71 -18.08
C PRO A 207 -21.62 5.27 -16.91
N ILE A 208 -21.70 4.60 -15.76
CA ILE A 208 -20.79 4.83 -14.65
C ILE A 208 -19.42 4.68 -15.29
N PRO A 209 -18.55 5.72 -15.28
CA PRO A 209 -17.20 5.56 -15.79
C PRO A 209 -16.64 4.31 -15.14
N ASP A 210 -16.15 3.39 -15.95
CA ASP A 210 -15.66 2.09 -15.47
C ASP A 210 -14.72 2.33 -14.29
N PRO A 211 -15.08 1.91 -13.06
CA PRO A 211 -14.22 2.15 -11.91
C PRO A 211 -12.86 1.49 -12.08
N SER A 212 -12.70 0.56 -13.03
CA SER A 212 -11.43 -0.10 -13.32
C SER A 212 -10.41 0.84 -13.98
N GLU A 213 -10.84 1.83 -14.78
CA GLU A 213 -9.93 2.82 -15.36
C GLU A 213 -9.40 3.82 -14.32
N ASN A 214 -10.19 4.13 -13.28
CA ASN A 214 -9.77 5.02 -12.19
C ASN A 214 -9.12 4.28 -11.00
N LEU A 215 -9.20 2.97 -10.93
CA LEU A 215 -8.73 2.17 -9.79
C LEU A 215 -7.22 1.97 -9.81
N THR A 216 -6.60 1.93 -10.97
CA THR A 216 -5.14 1.88 -11.12
C THR A 216 -4.49 3.22 -10.80
N SER A 217 -5.18 4.33 -11.08
CA SER A 217 -4.66 5.68 -10.92
C SER A 217 -4.78 6.21 -9.48
N SER A 218 -5.84 5.86 -8.74
CA SER A 218 -6.10 6.45 -7.42
C SER A 218 -5.35 5.80 -6.26
N LEU A 219 -4.73 4.64 -6.45
CA LEU A 219 -4.03 3.95 -5.37
C LEU A 219 -2.51 3.95 -5.54
N GLY A 220 -1.96 4.11 -6.77
CA GLY A 220 -0.51 4.13 -7.00
C GLY A 220 0.25 2.91 -6.46
N LEU A 221 -0.48 1.96 -5.91
CA LEU A 221 0.03 0.82 -5.17
C LEU A 221 0.20 -0.36 -6.12
N VAL A 222 1.15 -0.24 -7.03
CA VAL A 222 1.67 -1.42 -7.70
C VAL A 222 2.62 -2.11 -6.72
N PHE A 223 2.10 -3.03 -5.93
CA PHE A 223 2.96 -3.96 -5.20
C PHE A 223 3.65 -4.85 -6.22
N ILE A 224 4.89 -4.53 -6.49
CA ILE A 224 5.72 -5.36 -7.33
C ILE A 224 6.29 -6.45 -6.43
N ASP A 225 5.69 -7.62 -6.47
CA ASP A 225 6.38 -8.84 -6.05
C ASP A 225 7.49 -9.07 -7.07
N PHE A 226 8.75 -8.90 -6.64
CA PHE A 226 9.93 -9.11 -7.48
C PHE A 226 9.97 -10.52 -8.11
N ASN A 227 9.22 -11.48 -7.58
CA ASN A 227 9.09 -12.82 -8.16
C ASN A 227 8.09 -12.89 -9.32
N THR A 228 7.22 -11.88 -9.48
CA THR A 228 6.21 -11.82 -10.57
C THR A 228 6.56 -10.85 -11.69
N ILE A 229 7.69 -10.13 -11.59
CA ILE A 229 8.13 -9.14 -12.61
C ILE A 229 8.39 -9.79 -13.99
N SER A 230 8.53 -11.11 -14.06
CA SER A 230 8.92 -11.79 -15.32
C SER A 230 7.85 -11.77 -16.43
N ASP A 231 6.57 -11.53 -16.14
CA ASP A 231 5.50 -11.81 -17.10
C ASP A 231 4.54 -10.66 -17.46
N THR A 232 4.59 -9.51 -16.78
CA THR A 232 3.77 -8.35 -17.17
C THR A 232 4.59 -7.07 -17.16
N ALA A 233 4.86 -6.54 -18.34
CA ALA A 233 5.50 -5.23 -18.50
C ALA A 233 4.56 -4.14 -17.94
N ILE A 234 4.78 -3.72 -16.68
CA ILE A 234 4.14 -2.55 -16.12
C ILE A 234 4.79 -1.34 -16.80
N THR A 235 3.99 -0.57 -17.54
CA THR A 235 4.48 0.67 -18.13
C THR A 235 4.14 1.80 -17.17
N VAL A 236 5.16 2.41 -16.56
CA VAL A 236 4.98 3.64 -15.75
C VAL A 236 4.82 4.80 -16.72
N THR A 237 3.64 5.39 -16.76
CA THR A 237 3.31 6.52 -17.64
C THR A 237 3.41 7.84 -16.89
N ASP A 238 3.58 8.96 -17.63
CA ASP A 238 3.55 10.32 -17.07
C ASP A 238 2.27 10.59 -16.28
N SER A 239 1.12 10.13 -16.80
CA SER A 239 -0.18 10.28 -16.13
C SER A 239 -0.19 9.62 -14.75
N MET A 240 0.33 8.40 -14.64
CA MET A 240 0.42 7.69 -13.35
C MET A 240 1.30 8.43 -12.35
N LEU A 241 2.43 8.98 -12.80
CA LEU A 241 3.34 9.74 -11.93
C LEU A 241 2.71 11.05 -11.45
N ILE A 242 1.98 11.74 -12.33
CA ILE A 242 1.28 12.99 -11.99
C ILE A 242 0.12 12.72 -11.05
N GLU A 243 -0.69 11.70 -11.30
CA GLU A 243 -1.80 11.30 -10.45
C GLU A 243 -1.33 10.87 -9.05
N ASN A 244 -0.16 10.25 -8.94
CA ASN A 244 0.42 9.91 -7.65
C ASN A 244 0.72 11.14 -6.77
N ILE A 245 0.90 12.34 -7.35
CA ILE A 245 1.04 13.59 -6.58
C ILE A 245 -0.28 13.96 -5.88
N GLU A 246 -1.43 13.65 -6.46
CA GLU A 246 -2.74 13.93 -5.84
C GLU A 246 -2.93 13.21 -4.51
N VAL A 247 -2.21 12.12 -4.30
CA VAL A 247 -2.29 11.28 -3.10
C VAL A 247 -1.45 11.82 -1.94
N ILE A 248 -0.60 12.84 -2.16
CA ILE A 248 0.26 13.43 -1.10
C ILE A 248 -0.55 14.08 0.05
N GLY A 249 -1.86 13.99 0.02
CA GLY A 249 -2.72 14.34 1.16
C GLY A 249 -3.30 15.75 1.11
N ASN A 250 -3.57 16.34 2.29
CA ASN A 250 -4.15 17.69 2.40
C ASN A 250 -3.20 18.81 2.01
N ASP A 251 -2.12 18.50 1.33
CA ASP A 251 -1.06 19.42 1.06
C ASP A 251 -1.48 20.48 0.03
N SER A 252 -1.29 21.74 0.40
CA SER A 252 -1.43 22.86 -0.51
C SER A 252 -0.46 22.81 -1.67
N LEU A 253 0.71 22.14 -1.51
CA LEU A 253 1.78 22.07 -2.49
C LEU A 253 1.43 21.14 -3.66
N SER A 254 0.85 19.96 -3.39
CA SER A 254 0.36 19.08 -4.45
C SER A 254 -0.73 19.73 -5.29
N LYS A 255 -1.61 20.50 -4.64
CA LYS A 255 -2.67 21.28 -5.33
C LYS A 255 -2.09 22.39 -6.21
N ILE A 256 -0.99 23.01 -5.80
CA ILE A 256 -0.29 24.03 -6.60
C ILE A 256 0.34 23.38 -7.84
N LEU A 257 1.04 22.25 -7.67
CA LEU A 257 1.64 21.49 -8.77
C LEU A 257 0.62 21.05 -9.83
N LEU A 258 -0.61 20.75 -9.42
CA LEU A 258 -1.69 20.25 -10.28
C LEU A 258 -2.69 21.34 -10.70
N ALA A 259 -2.48 22.60 -10.28
CA ALA A 259 -3.37 23.71 -10.61
C ALA A 259 -3.60 23.86 -12.12
N ASP A 260 -2.56 23.65 -12.92
CA ASP A 260 -2.59 23.76 -14.38
C ASP A 260 -2.99 22.44 -15.06
N LYS A 261 -3.32 21.38 -14.30
CA LYS A 261 -3.70 20.04 -14.79
C LYS A 261 -2.72 19.50 -15.86
N PRO A 262 -1.43 19.39 -15.55
CA PRO A 262 -0.44 18.91 -16.50
C PRO A 262 -0.77 17.48 -16.95
N LYS A 263 -0.63 17.20 -18.24
CA LYS A 263 -0.88 15.87 -18.83
C LYS A 263 0.40 15.09 -19.09
N SER A 264 1.55 15.75 -18.96
CA SER A 264 2.86 15.16 -19.20
C SER A 264 3.90 15.77 -18.26
N LEU A 265 5.02 15.08 -18.05
CA LEU A 265 6.14 15.60 -17.27
C LEU A 265 6.74 16.87 -17.91
N LYS A 266 6.63 17.02 -19.24
CA LYS A 266 7.08 18.24 -19.93
C LYS A 266 6.23 19.45 -19.55
N GLU A 267 4.92 19.29 -19.45
CA GLU A 267 4.01 20.35 -19.00
C GLU A 267 4.21 20.67 -17.52
N LEU A 268 4.49 19.65 -16.69
CA LEU A 268 4.80 19.81 -15.27
C LEU A 268 6.12 20.56 -15.05
N ALA A 269 7.09 20.45 -15.96
CA ALA A 269 8.47 20.91 -15.81
C ALA A 269 8.62 22.43 -15.96
N THR A 270 7.94 23.21 -15.13
CA THR A 270 8.14 24.66 -15.01
C THR A 270 9.13 24.98 -13.88
N PRO A 271 9.87 26.13 -13.92
CA PRO A 271 10.79 26.48 -12.83
C PRO A 271 10.14 26.46 -11.45
N HIS A 272 8.93 26.97 -11.33
CA HIS A 272 8.16 26.98 -10.07
C HIS A 272 7.82 25.57 -9.59
N ASN A 273 7.32 24.71 -10.47
CA ASN A 273 7.00 23.33 -10.11
C ASN A 273 8.25 22.51 -9.75
N ILE A 274 9.36 22.76 -10.43
CA ILE A 274 10.65 22.09 -10.10
C ILE A 274 11.15 22.50 -8.71
N GLU A 275 10.98 23.76 -8.32
CA GLU A 275 11.33 24.21 -6.95
C GLU A 275 10.50 23.46 -5.90
N ILE A 276 9.19 23.34 -6.12
CA ILE A 276 8.29 22.59 -5.23
C ILE A 276 8.65 21.09 -5.22
N LEU A 277 8.89 20.48 -6.38
CA LEU A 277 9.28 19.07 -6.45
C LEU A 277 10.61 18.80 -5.73
N ASN A 278 11.59 19.68 -5.85
CA ASN A 278 12.85 19.55 -5.11
C ASN A 278 12.61 19.63 -3.60
N MET A 279 11.83 20.60 -3.13
CA MET A 279 11.49 20.72 -1.71
C MET A 279 10.77 19.48 -1.18
N LEU A 280 9.79 18.96 -1.89
CA LEU A 280 9.08 17.73 -1.54
C LEU A 280 10.04 16.52 -1.52
N ALA A 281 10.91 16.40 -2.51
CA ALA A 281 11.89 15.32 -2.60
C ALA A 281 12.91 15.35 -1.46
N GLU A 282 13.35 16.54 -1.03
CA GLU A 282 14.23 16.73 0.13
C GLU A 282 13.54 16.38 1.44
N ASN A 283 12.23 16.64 1.54
CA ASN A 283 11.40 16.22 2.67
C ASN A 283 11.12 14.71 2.68
N GLY A 284 11.50 13.97 1.64
CA GLY A 284 11.32 12.51 1.54
C GLY A 284 9.97 12.11 0.95
N SER A 285 9.41 12.91 0.02
CA SER A 285 8.27 12.49 -0.80
C SER A 285 8.74 11.51 -1.87
N PRO A 286 8.28 10.24 -1.82
CA PRO A 286 8.66 9.25 -2.81
C PRO A 286 8.13 9.59 -4.22
N GLU A 287 6.99 10.26 -4.32
CA GLU A 287 6.39 10.68 -5.58
C GLU A 287 7.26 11.74 -6.26
N ALA A 288 7.65 12.78 -5.52
CA ALA A 288 8.52 13.84 -6.05
C ALA A 288 9.88 13.30 -6.46
N GLN A 289 10.47 12.41 -5.65
CA GLN A 289 11.73 11.73 -5.98
C GLN A 289 11.60 10.91 -7.26
N THR A 290 10.50 10.16 -7.45
CA THR A 290 10.27 9.37 -8.65
C THR A 290 10.15 10.25 -9.89
N ILE A 291 9.42 11.37 -9.82
CA ILE A 291 9.25 12.31 -10.91
C ILE A 291 10.57 12.98 -11.31
N LEU A 292 11.34 13.47 -10.33
CA LEU A 292 12.65 14.06 -10.60
C LEU A 292 13.59 13.04 -11.23
N GLY A 293 13.60 11.79 -10.74
CA GLY A 293 14.34 10.70 -11.36
C GLY A 293 13.96 10.51 -12.84
N LYS A 294 12.66 10.52 -13.15
CA LYS A 294 12.18 10.37 -14.53
C LYS A 294 12.57 11.56 -15.41
N MET A 295 12.54 12.78 -14.88
CA MET A 295 12.98 13.97 -15.59
C MET A 295 14.48 13.92 -15.92
N TYR A 296 15.34 13.43 -15.00
CA TYR A 296 16.76 13.21 -15.28
C TYR A 296 16.99 12.07 -16.28
N GLU A 297 16.22 10.98 -16.22
CA GLU A 297 16.32 9.85 -17.14
C GLU A 297 15.99 10.28 -18.59
N GLU A 298 14.94 11.09 -18.77
CA GLU A 298 14.47 11.51 -20.09
C GLU A 298 15.11 12.82 -20.58
N GLY A 299 15.80 13.56 -19.73
CA GLY A 299 16.35 14.87 -20.08
C GLY A 299 15.28 15.95 -20.15
N ILE A 300 14.22 15.86 -19.32
CA ILE A 300 13.17 16.87 -19.22
C ILE A 300 13.58 17.89 -18.15
N TYR A 301 13.64 19.16 -18.54
CA TYR A 301 14.12 20.27 -17.72
C TYR A 301 15.62 20.21 -17.35
N PHE A 302 16.10 19.03 -16.98
CA PHE A 302 17.51 18.78 -16.67
C PHE A 302 18.24 18.15 -17.86
N THR A 303 19.57 18.28 -17.92
CA THR A 303 20.38 17.48 -18.84
C THR A 303 20.23 16.01 -18.45
N LYS A 304 20.03 15.14 -19.45
CA LYS A 304 19.92 13.70 -19.23
C LYS A 304 21.10 13.16 -18.44
N ASN A 305 20.83 12.53 -17.31
CA ASN A 305 21.81 11.94 -16.41
C ASN A 305 21.23 10.69 -15.73
N LEU A 306 21.69 9.51 -16.15
CA LEU A 306 21.18 8.25 -15.63
C LEU A 306 21.65 7.97 -14.19
N THR A 307 22.80 8.50 -13.79
CA THR A 307 23.30 8.36 -12.41
C THR A 307 22.43 9.15 -11.44
N ASP A 308 22.09 10.40 -11.74
CA ASP A 308 21.17 11.18 -10.93
C ASP A 308 19.76 10.57 -10.93
N ALA A 309 19.27 10.10 -12.08
CA ALA A 309 18.01 9.38 -12.17
C ALA A 309 17.99 8.15 -11.22
N GLY A 310 19.05 7.36 -11.27
CA GLY A 310 19.21 6.20 -10.39
C GLY A 310 19.23 6.55 -8.91
N VAL A 311 19.86 7.66 -8.53
CA VAL A 311 19.87 8.16 -7.15
C VAL A 311 18.46 8.55 -6.69
N TYR A 312 17.73 9.30 -7.50
CA TYR A 312 16.36 9.68 -7.16
C TYR A 312 15.44 8.46 -7.04
N TYR A 313 15.54 7.50 -7.94
CA TYR A 313 14.79 6.24 -7.85
C TYR A 313 15.19 5.40 -6.63
N TYR A 314 16.47 5.35 -6.28
CA TYR A 314 16.94 4.67 -5.08
C TYR A 314 16.41 5.33 -3.81
N ARG A 315 16.41 6.67 -3.73
CA ARG A 315 15.81 7.41 -2.61
C ARG A 315 14.30 7.17 -2.54
N ALA A 316 13.61 7.15 -3.68
CA ALA A 316 12.19 6.85 -3.75
C ALA A 316 11.89 5.41 -3.28
N LEU A 317 12.69 4.41 -3.70
CA LEU A 317 12.60 3.03 -3.21
C LEU A 317 12.73 2.97 -1.69
N ARG A 318 13.68 3.70 -1.12
CA ARG A 318 13.90 3.76 0.33
C ARG A 318 12.77 4.42 1.11
N ASN A 319 11.98 5.21 0.44
CA ASN A 319 10.75 5.82 0.94
C ASN A 319 9.49 5.06 0.46
N ASP A 320 9.61 3.74 0.23
CA ASP A 320 8.52 2.83 -0.12
C ASP A 320 7.78 3.19 -1.44
N SER A 321 8.43 3.82 -2.42
CA SER A 321 7.83 4.08 -3.73
C SER A 321 7.78 2.82 -4.61
N PRO A 322 6.62 2.28 -4.96
CA PRO A 322 6.53 1.18 -5.91
C PRO A 322 7.01 1.57 -7.31
N ALA A 323 6.60 2.75 -7.79
CA ALA A 323 7.00 3.25 -9.09
C ALA A 323 8.51 3.52 -9.17
N GLY A 324 9.10 4.18 -8.14
CA GLY A 324 10.54 4.42 -8.05
C GLY A 324 11.34 3.12 -8.01
N THR A 325 10.84 2.13 -7.28
CA THR A 325 11.44 0.79 -7.20
C THR A 325 11.48 0.12 -8.58
N TYR A 326 10.37 0.14 -9.29
CA TYR A 326 10.26 -0.44 -10.63
C TYR A 326 11.17 0.27 -11.64
N LEU A 327 11.17 1.60 -11.65
CA LEU A 327 12.02 2.38 -12.55
C LEU A 327 13.50 2.17 -12.27
N LEU A 328 13.91 2.05 -10.98
CA LEU A 328 15.28 1.70 -10.63
C LEU A 328 15.66 0.31 -11.15
N TRP A 329 14.75 -0.65 -11.01
CA TRP A 329 14.97 -1.99 -11.53
C TRP A 329 15.11 -1.96 -13.07
N GLN A 330 14.21 -1.29 -13.79
CA GLN A 330 14.30 -1.13 -15.25
C GLN A 330 15.64 -0.48 -15.67
N LEU A 331 16.03 0.58 -14.97
CA LEU A 331 17.29 1.29 -15.23
C LEU A 331 18.49 0.36 -15.00
N SER A 332 18.45 -0.46 -13.94
CA SER A 332 19.53 -1.42 -13.63
C SER A 332 19.67 -2.53 -14.66
N GLN A 333 18.61 -2.85 -15.42
CA GLN A 333 18.63 -3.84 -16.50
C GLN A 333 19.10 -3.27 -17.84
N GLN A 334 19.25 -1.94 -17.97
CA GLN A 334 19.75 -1.34 -19.21
C GLN A 334 21.22 -1.71 -19.43
N SER A 335 21.53 -2.19 -20.65
CA SER A 335 22.90 -2.54 -21.02
C SER A 335 23.86 -1.36 -20.84
N GLY A 336 24.96 -1.55 -20.14
CA GLY A 336 25.99 -0.53 -19.91
C GLY A 336 25.71 0.41 -18.73
N PHE A 337 24.52 0.43 -18.14
CA PHE A 337 24.20 1.33 -17.01
C PHE A 337 25.10 1.04 -15.80
N GLY A 338 25.17 -0.21 -15.40
CA GLY A 338 25.98 -0.56 -14.25
C GLY A 338 27.47 -0.29 -14.46
N GLU A 339 28.00 -0.56 -15.68
CA GLU A 339 29.38 -0.23 -16.04
C GLU A 339 29.62 1.29 -16.05
N GLN A 340 28.62 2.08 -16.42
CA GLN A 340 28.69 3.53 -16.32
C GLN A 340 28.83 3.96 -14.87
N VAL A 341 27.94 3.50 -13.98
CA VAL A 341 27.99 3.82 -12.53
C VAL A 341 29.32 3.42 -11.92
N GLN A 342 29.84 2.24 -12.27
CA GLN A 342 31.16 1.79 -11.83
C GLN A 342 32.26 2.74 -12.27
N ARG A 343 32.36 3.05 -13.56
CA ARG A 343 33.39 3.96 -14.10
C ARG A 343 33.33 5.34 -13.47
N GLU A 344 32.13 5.89 -13.30
CA GLU A 344 31.94 7.19 -12.65
C GLU A 344 32.40 7.15 -11.19
N SER A 345 32.08 6.08 -10.45
CA SER A 345 32.51 5.86 -9.08
C SER A 345 34.04 5.76 -8.97
N GLU A 346 34.67 4.98 -9.85
CA GLU A 346 36.13 4.83 -9.91
C GLU A 346 36.84 6.15 -10.29
N ASN A 347 36.20 6.99 -11.08
CA ASN A 347 36.66 8.35 -11.41
C ASN A 347 36.41 9.38 -10.29
N GLY A 348 35.91 8.96 -9.13
CA GLY A 348 35.75 9.80 -7.97
C GLY A 348 34.39 10.49 -7.85
N ASN A 349 33.43 10.21 -8.73
CA ASN A 349 32.08 10.77 -8.61
C ASN A 349 31.38 10.25 -7.34
N ILE A 350 31.16 11.15 -6.38
CA ILE A 350 30.57 10.82 -5.08
C ILE A 350 29.10 10.37 -5.19
N VAL A 351 28.35 10.87 -6.18
CA VAL A 351 26.96 10.50 -6.45
C VAL A 351 26.91 9.06 -6.96
N ALA A 352 27.81 8.70 -7.89
CA ALA A 352 27.94 7.36 -8.41
C ALA A 352 28.37 6.34 -7.33
N LYS A 353 29.28 6.73 -6.40
CA LYS A 353 29.64 5.89 -5.25
C LYS A 353 28.44 5.55 -4.39
N TYR A 354 27.62 6.55 -4.05
CA TYR A 354 26.39 6.34 -3.30
C TYR A 354 25.41 5.44 -4.04
N LEU A 355 25.20 5.67 -5.35
CA LEU A 355 24.31 4.85 -6.15
C LEU A 355 24.78 3.40 -6.24
N TRP A 356 26.08 3.17 -6.46
CA TRP A 356 26.65 1.82 -6.55
C TRP A 356 26.51 1.06 -5.24
N TYR A 357 26.75 1.73 -4.10
CA TYR A 357 26.39 1.17 -2.80
C TYR A 357 24.91 0.77 -2.76
N GLY A 358 24.00 1.67 -3.14
CA GLY A 358 22.56 1.44 -3.10
C GLY A 358 22.15 0.22 -3.92
N LEU A 359 22.60 0.13 -5.16
CA LEU A 359 22.32 -0.99 -6.05
C LEU A 359 22.84 -2.32 -5.50
N THR A 360 24.04 -2.32 -4.88
CA THR A 360 24.61 -3.51 -4.25
C THR A 360 23.83 -3.90 -3.00
N ALA A 361 23.45 -2.93 -2.17
CA ALA A 361 22.72 -3.15 -0.92
C ALA A 361 21.33 -3.79 -1.12
N ILE A 362 20.71 -3.55 -2.29
CA ILE A 362 19.41 -4.15 -2.67
C ILE A 362 19.57 -5.33 -3.65
N ALA A 363 20.79 -5.78 -3.91
CA ALA A 363 21.14 -6.89 -4.79
C ALA A 363 20.74 -6.70 -6.28
N PHE A 364 20.57 -5.46 -6.75
CA PHE A 364 20.40 -5.14 -8.17
C PHE A 364 21.73 -5.12 -8.92
N ASP A 365 22.84 -4.93 -8.20
CA ASP A 365 24.20 -5.09 -8.70
C ASP A 365 24.97 -6.03 -7.75
N ARG A 366 25.71 -6.97 -8.32
CA ARG A 366 26.50 -7.97 -7.57
C ARG A 366 27.96 -8.00 -7.98
N ARG A 367 28.46 -6.95 -8.63
CA ARG A 367 29.84 -6.86 -9.12
C ARG A 367 30.86 -6.61 -8.03
N ILE A 368 30.43 -6.05 -6.89
CA ILE A 368 31.26 -5.86 -5.70
C ILE A 368 30.64 -6.51 -4.48
N ALA A 369 31.49 -6.82 -3.49
CA ALA A 369 31.02 -7.29 -2.20
C ALA A 369 30.34 -6.15 -1.41
N ILE A 370 29.44 -6.50 -0.50
CA ILE A 370 28.75 -5.49 0.33
C ILE A 370 29.72 -4.70 1.23
N SER A 371 30.84 -5.30 1.65
CA SER A 371 31.90 -4.62 2.38
C SER A 371 32.52 -3.47 1.58
N ASP A 372 32.78 -3.72 0.28
CA ASP A 372 33.36 -2.71 -0.61
C ASP A 372 32.33 -1.61 -0.92
N ALA A 373 31.07 -2.00 -1.09
CA ALA A 373 29.98 -1.05 -1.26
C ALA A 373 29.82 -0.11 -0.04
N ILE A 374 29.96 -0.63 1.19
CA ILE A 374 29.94 0.19 2.42
C ILE A 374 31.08 1.20 2.41
N ASN A 375 32.29 0.81 1.98
CA ASN A 375 33.41 1.74 1.84
C ASN A 375 33.11 2.88 0.84
N LEU A 376 32.37 2.58 -0.26
CA LEU A 376 31.93 3.61 -1.20
C LEU A 376 30.92 4.58 -0.56
N LEU A 377 30.00 4.06 0.26
CA LEU A 377 29.07 4.88 1.03
C LEU A 377 29.81 5.80 2.01
N GLU A 378 30.78 5.27 2.76
CA GLU A 378 31.61 6.04 3.70
C GLU A 378 32.35 7.16 2.97
N GLN A 379 33.02 6.85 1.84
CA GLN A 379 33.71 7.88 1.05
C GLN A 379 32.77 8.97 0.53
N SER A 380 31.55 8.60 0.14
CA SER A 380 30.54 9.56 -0.30
C SER A 380 30.04 10.43 0.86
N ALA A 381 29.83 9.84 2.05
CA ALA A 381 29.42 10.55 3.26
C ALA A 381 30.52 11.48 3.79
N ASP A 382 31.79 11.04 3.78
CA ASP A 382 32.96 11.83 4.15
C ASP A 382 33.16 13.04 3.23
N SER A 383 32.69 12.96 2.01
CA SER A 383 32.61 14.06 1.05
C SER A 383 31.38 14.97 1.26
N TYR A 384 30.69 14.83 2.38
CA TYR A 384 29.49 15.59 2.75
C TYR A 384 28.31 15.45 1.76
N TYR A 385 28.20 14.34 1.03
CA TYR A 385 27.04 14.08 0.22
C TYR A 385 25.86 13.69 1.11
N LEU A 386 24.89 14.59 1.24
CA LEU A 386 23.80 14.48 2.22
C LEU A 386 23.00 13.17 2.15
N PRO A 387 22.60 12.66 0.97
CA PRO A 387 21.93 11.36 0.90
C PRO A 387 22.77 10.20 1.42
N ALA A 388 24.09 10.22 1.19
CA ALA A 388 25.00 9.20 1.71
C ALA A 388 25.15 9.28 3.24
N MET A 389 25.21 10.50 3.78
CA MET A 389 25.25 10.70 5.25
C MET A 389 23.97 10.18 5.90
N VAL A 390 22.79 10.44 5.31
CA VAL A 390 21.52 9.91 5.83
C VAL A 390 21.53 8.39 5.84
N GLU A 391 22.00 7.76 4.76
CA GLU A 391 22.09 6.31 4.64
C GLU A 391 23.09 5.69 5.61
N LEU A 392 24.27 6.30 5.73
CA LEU A 392 25.31 5.84 6.65
C LEU A 392 24.83 5.92 8.10
N GLY A 393 24.20 7.03 8.49
CA GLY A 393 23.58 7.18 9.80
C GLY A 393 22.51 6.10 10.04
N LEU A 394 21.73 5.75 9.03
CA LEU A 394 20.72 4.70 9.11
C LEU A 394 21.35 3.31 9.31
N ASN A 395 22.48 3.03 8.65
CA ASN A 395 23.20 1.77 8.83
C ASN A 395 23.72 1.60 10.27
N TYR A 396 24.27 2.65 10.87
CA TYR A 396 24.70 2.64 12.27
C TYR A 396 23.51 2.53 13.24
N TYR A 397 22.46 3.30 13.00
CA TYR A 397 21.29 3.36 13.87
C TYR A 397 20.53 2.01 13.93
N ASN A 398 20.41 1.32 12.81
CA ASN A 398 19.63 0.07 12.67
C ASN A 398 20.49 -1.21 12.69
N ASN A 399 21.76 -1.13 13.07
CA ASN A 399 22.67 -2.27 13.07
C ASN A 399 22.72 -3.01 11.71
N ARG A 400 22.72 -2.26 10.62
CA ARG A 400 22.86 -2.87 9.29
C ARG A 400 24.31 -3.27 9.06
N PHE A 401 24.49 -4.43 8.43
CA PHE A 401 25.81 -4.95 8.06
C PHE A 401 26.79 -5.08 9.27
N GLY A 402 26.25 -5.34 10.48
CA GLY A 402 27.07 -5.55 11.67
C GLY A 402 27.65 -4.27 12.30
N LYS A 403 27.26 -3.09 11.84
CA LYS A 403 27.61 -1.80 12.44
C LYS A 403 26.47 -1.35 13.34
N SER A 404 26.63 -1.49 14.66
CA SER A 404 25.65 -1.04 15.65
C SER A 404 26.27 0.03 16.53
N ASP A 405 25.93 1.27 16.25
CA ASP A 405 26.27 2.40 17.09
C ASP A 405 25.25 3.53 16.87
N ILE A 406 24.21 3.51 17.71
CA ILE A 406 23.11 4.47 17.62
C ILE A 406 23.63 5.91 17.80
N GLU A 407 24.58 6.12 18.69
CA GLU A 407 25.15 7.45 18.96
C GLU A 407 25.88 7.98 17.73
N THR A 408 26.71 7.17 17.09
CA THR A 408 27.36 7.53 15.82
C THR A 408 26.29 7.81 14.73
N GLY A 409 25.25 7.01 14.62
CA GLY A 409 24.16 7.24 13.67
C GLY A 409 23.48 8.60 13.89
N LEU A 410 23.15 8.93 15.15
CA LEU A 410 22.54 10.21 15.50
C LEU A 410 23.48 11.40 15.23
N ASN A 411 24.79 11.27 15.52
CA ASN A 411 25.79 12.30 15.25
C ASN A 411 25.94 12.57 13.75
N ILE A 412 25.93 11.53 12.91
CA ILE A 412 25.97 11.69 11.45
C ILE A 412 24.72 12.44 10.97
N TRP A 413 23.52 12.07 11.46
CA TRP A 413 22.30 12.79 11.11
C TRP A 413 22.28 14.23 11.64
N GLN A 414 22.82 14.46 12.83
CA GLN A 414 22.94 15.81 13.37
C GLN A 414 23.83 16.68 12.46
N THR A 415 24.98 16.16 12.02
CA THR A 415 25.86 16.84 11.08
C THR A 415 25.16 17.08 9.73
N ALA A 416 24.52 16.06 9.17
CA ALA A 416 23.79 16.19 7.91
C ALA A 416 22.65 17.23 8.00
N SER A 417 21.94 17.27 9.14
CA SER A 417 20.88 18.26 9.38
C SER A 417 21.44 19.69 9.46
N GLN A 418 22.60 19.89 10.13
CA GLN A 418 23.29 21.19 10.18
C GLN A 418 23.75 21.65 8.79
N LEU A 419 24.07 20.72 7.90
CA LEU A 419 24.41 20.97 6.50
C LEU A 419 23.18 21.16 5.59
N GLY A 420 21.97 21.10 6.16
CA GLY A 420 20.71 21.38 5.45
C GLY A 420 19.90 20.17 5.02
N SER A 421 20.30 18.94 5.40
CA SER A 421 19.51 17.74 5.08
C SER A 421 18.18 17.72 5.84
N LYS A 422 17.08 17.90 5.15
CA LYS A 422 15.73 17.78 5.73
C LYS A 422 15.42 16.35 6.14
N GLU A 423 15.81 15.37 5.34
CA GLU A 423 15.62 13.97 5.67
C GLU A 423 16.34 13.58 6.97
N ALA A 424 17.56 14.06 7.20
CA ALA A 424 18.27 13.85 8.46
C ALA A 424 17.56 14.54 9.64
N GLU A 425 17.08 15.76 9.46
CA GLU A 425 16.31 16.51 10.46
C GLU A 425 15.04 15.73 10.88
N ILE A 426 14.29 15.22 9.92
CA ILE A 426 13.08 14.43 10.17
C ILE A 426 13.42 13.17 10.98
N ARG A 427 14.49 12.45 10.62
CA ARG A 427 14.93 11.25 11.34
C ARG A 427 15.33 11.55 12.77
N LEU A 428 16.03 12.66 13.02
CA LEU A 428 16.38 13.10 14.37
C LEU A 428 15.14 13.43 15.20
N VAL A 429 14.17 14.15 14.65
CA VAL A 429 12.94 14.48 15.36
C VAL A 429 12.14 13.22 15.66
N ALA A 430 12.04 12.29 14.71
CA ALA A 430 11.34 11.03 14.90
C ALA A 430 12.03 10.15 15.95
N SER A 431 13.38 10.05 15.94
CA SER A 431 14.12 9.25 16.93
C SER A 431 13.96 9.80 18.35
N LYS A 432 13.96 11.12 18.52
CA LYS A 432 13.70 11.76 19.82
C LYS A 432 12.30 11.47 20.37
N LEU A 433 11.32 11.36 19.50
CA LEU A 433 9.93 11.08 19.90
C LEU A 433 9.71 9.60 20.19
N LEU A 434 10.13 8.72 19.30
CA LEU A 434 9.77 7.30 19.31
C LEU A 434 10.71 6.47 20.16
N ASP A 435 11.96 6.92 20.35
CA ASP A 435 12.91 6.24 21.23
C ASP A 435 12.89 6.80 22.64
N THR A 436 13.26 5.94 23.60
CA THR A 436 13.24 6.23 25.04
C THR A 436 14.39 7.12 25.53
N PHE A 437 15.15 7.75 24.64
CA PHE A 437 16.23 8.69 25.00
C PHE A 437 15.62 10.00 25.53
N GLY A 438 15.35 10.01 26.83
CA GLY A 438 14.50 10.95 27.51
C GLY A 438 14.92 12.41 27.52
N GLY A 439 13.95 13.28 27.86
CA GLY A 439 14.17 14.65 28.34
C GLY A 439 13.80 15.77 27.35
N TYR A 440 13.15 15.47 26.25
CA TYR A 440 12.77 16.45 25.24
C TYR A 440 11.31 16.95 25.39
N ASN A 441 11.03 18.15 24.85
CA ASN A 441 9.68 18.67 24.75
C ASN A 441 8.90 17.92 23.64
N LYS A 442 8.41 16.73 23.98
CA LYS A 442 7.74 15.83 23.03
C LYS A 442 6.59 16.47 22.26
N SER A 443 5.90 17.46 22.85
CA SER A 443 4.80 18.13 22.17
C SER A 443 5.28 19.06 21.05
N GLU A 444 6.43 19.70 21.19
CA GLU A 444 7.00 20.57 20.17
C GLU A 444 7.63 19.75 19.04
N ASP A 445 8.36 18.69 19.38
CA ASP A 445 8.90 17.76 18.40
C ASP A 445 7.79 17.07 17.60
N PHE A 446 6.66 16.73 18.24
CA PHE A 446 5.49 16.22 17.52
C PHE A 446 4.91 17.23 16.51
N LYS A 447 4.77 18.51 16.89
CA LYS A 447 4.31 19.56 15.97
C LYS A 447 5.25 19.69 14.77
N LYS A 448 6.55 19.62 15.02
CA LYS A 448 7.57 19.68 13.97
C LYS A 448 7.50 18.47 13.04
N LEU A 449 7.36 17.26 13.60
CA LEU A 449 7.19 16.03 12.83
C LEU A 449 5.90 16.06 11.99
N LYS A 450 4.80 16.55 12.57
CA LYS A 450 3.53 16.71 11.87
C LYS A 450 3.66 17.69 10.69
N LYS A 451 4.38 18.79 10.87
CA LYS A 451 4.63 19.73 9.77
C LYS A 451 5.37 19.03 8.61
N PHE A 452 6.39 18.22 8.87
CA PHE A 452 7.07 17.46 7.83
C PHE A 452 6.17 16.45 7.14
N ALA A 453 5.26 15.80 7.88
CA ALA A 453 4.25 14.93 7.29
C ALA A 453 3.30 15.71 6.36
N ASP A 454 2.86 16.89 6.80
CA ASP A 454 2.00 17.79 6.01
C ASP A 454 2.76 18.38 4.78
N GLU A 455 4.09 18.45 4.83
CA GLU A 455 5.00 18.85 3.73
C GLU A 455 5.43 17.65 2.85
N GLY A 456 4.75 16.53 2.92
CA GLY A 456 4.89 15.42 1.98
C GLY A 456 5.85 14.31 2.41
N SER A 457 6.48 14.36 3.59
CA SER A 457 7.34 13.28 4.08
C SER A 457 6.54 12.04 4.45
N LEU A 458 6.74 10.95 3.70
CA LEU A 458 6.08 9.68 3.99
C LEU A 458 6.55 9.07 5.31
N PHE A 459 7.86 9.16 5.60
CA PHE A 459 8.42 8.69 6.86
C PHE A 459 7.87 9.46 8.07
N ALA A 460 7.75 10.80 7.97
CA ALA A 460 7.15 11.62 9.03
C ALA A 460 5.66 11.28 9.21
N MET A 461 4.93 11.04 8.12
CA MET A 461 3.51 10.65 8.16
C MET A 461 3.30 9.35 8.94
N VAL A 462 4.10 8.32 8.67
CA VAL A 462 4.09 7.05 9.41
C VAL A 462 4.42 7.28 10.89
N SER A 463 5.46 8.08 11.16
CA SER A 463 5.91 8.38 12.51
C SER A 463 4.85 9.15 13.32
N VAL A 464 4.11 10.07 12.69
CA VAL A 464 2.95 10.77 13.30
C VAL A 464 1.84 9.77 13.64
N GLY A 465 1.58 8.80 12.76
CA GLY A 465 0.63 7.71 13.03
C GLY A 465 1.01 6.93 14.30
N LEU A 466 2.29 6.57 14.45
CA LEU A 466 2.81 5.91 15.66
C LEU A 466 2.68 6.79 16.91
N CYS A 467 2.96 8.10 16.79
CA CYS A 467 2.78 9.04 17.90
C CYS A 467 1.33 9.09 18.39
N TYR A 468 0.36 9.14 17.49
CA TYR A 468 -1.07 9.08 17.85
C TYR A 468 -1.46 7.73 18.44
N GLU A 469 -0.94 6.62 17.91
CA GLU A 469 -1.26 5.29 18.44
C GLU A 469 -0.76 5.11 19.87
N GLN A 470 0.42 5.63 20.20
CA GLN A 470 1.07 5.44 21.48
C GLN A 470 0.86 6.60 22.46
N GLY A 471 0.32 7.73 22.01
CA GLY A 471 0.17 8.94 22.82
C GLY A 471 1.50 9.64 23.10
N ILE A 472 2.41 9.70 22.12
CA ILE A 472 3.74 10.29 22.26
C ILE A 472 3.72 11.74 21.75
N GLY A 473 3.92 12.70 22.65
CA GLY A 473 3.91 14.14 22.32
C GLY A 473 2.52 14.70 22.00
N ILE A 474 1.52 13.86 21.94
CA ILE A 474 0.10 14.16 21.68
C ILE A 474 -0.77 13.18 22.47
N TYR A 475 -2.07 13.48 22.63
CA TYR A 475 -3.02 12.53 23.21
C TYR A 475 -3.17 11.27 22.32
N GLN A 476 -3.33 10.13 22.96
CA GLN A 476 -3.53 8.87 22.25
C GLN A 476 -4.85 8.89 21.48
N SER A 477 -4.80 8.56 20.19
CA SER A 477 -5.97 8.51 19.33
C SER A 477 -5.82 7.45 18.23
N LYS A 478 -6.47 6.30 18.43
CA LYS A 478 -6.51 5.26 17.39
C LYS A 478 -7.11 5.74 16.06
N PRO A 479 -8.21 6.51 16.04
CA PRO A 479 -8.75 7.03 14.78
C PRO A 479 -7.77 7.90 14.00
N GLU A 480 -7.03 8.77 14.69
CA GLU A 480 -6.00 9.59 14.04
C GLU A 480 -4.83 8.73 13.54
N ALA A 481 -4.37 7.77 14.34
CA ALA A 481 -3.33 6.83 13.93
C ALA A 481 -3.75 6.09 12.64
N VAL A 482 -4.97 5.55 12.60
CA VAL A 482 -5.53 4.88 11.41
C VAL A 482 -5.60 5.82 10.21
N ASN A 483 -5.99 7.09 10.40
CA ASN A 483 -6.01 8.06 9.31
C ASN A 483 -4.62 8.28 8.71
N TYR A 484 -3.59 8.48 9.55
CA TYR A 484 -2.21 8.67 9.09
C TYR A 484 -1.64 7.41 8.43
N PHE A 485 -1.87 6.23 9.01
CA PHE A 485 -1.44 4.97 8.38
C PHE A 485 -2.17 4.71 7.06
N LYS A 486 -3.47 5.05 6.96
CA LYS A 486 -4.22 4.93 5.71
C LYS A 486 -3.65 5.84 4.62
N MET A 487 -3.39 7.11 4.96
CA MET A 487 -2.76 8.05 4.02
C MET A 487 -1.38 7.55 3.57
N ALA A 488 -0.55 7.07 4.50
CA ALA A 488 0.76 6.54 4.19
C ALA A 488 0.69 5.24 3.36
N ALA A 489 -0.25 4.34 3.67
CA ALA A 489 -0.46 3.11 2.92
C ALA A 489 -0.94 3.40 1.48
N GLN A 490 -1.82 4.38 1.28
CA GLN A 490 -2.24 4.84 -0.04
C GLN A 490 -1.09 5.39 -0.89
N ARG A 491 -0.02 5.87 -0.25
CA ARG A 491 1.21 6.35 -0.87
C ARG A 491 2.29 5.26 -1.03
N GLY A 492 1.98 4.00 -0.69
CA GLY A 492 2.84 2.85 -0.88
C GLY A 492 3.61 2.38 0.35
N SER A 493 3.44 3.01 1.54
CA SER A 493 4.14 2.55 2.73
C SER A 493 3.69 1.15 3.15
N ARG A 494 4.57 0.19 2.99
CA ARG A 494 4.35 -1.20 3.41
C ARG A 494 4.18 -1.30 4.93
N PHE A 495 4.99 -0.56 5.68
CA PHE A 495 4.88 -0.53 7.14
C PHE A 495 3.49 -0.05 7.58
N ALA A 496 2.98 1.04 7.00
CA ALA A 496 1.65 1.55 7.32
C ALA A 496 0.55 0.55 6.97
N TYR A 497 0.71 -0.23 5.91
CA TYR A 497 -0.18 -1.33 5.56
C TYR A 497 -0.20 -2.43 6.65
N GLU A 498 0.97 -2.83 7.12
CA GLU A 498 1.10 -3.85 8.16
C GLU A 498 0.49 -3.37 9.49
N GLU A 499 0.67 -2.08 9.83
CA GLU A 499 0.05 -1.48 11.00
C GLU A 499 -1.48 -1.39 10.90
N LEU A 500 -2.00 -0.98 9.74
CA LEU A 500 -3.44 -1.02 9.49
C LEU A 500 -3.99 -2.44 9.62
N LYS A 501 -3.32 -3.42 9.03
CA LYS A 501 -3.71 -4.83 9.13
C LYS A 501 -3.72 -5.29 10.58
N ARG A 502 -2.68 -4.98 11.35
CA ARG A 502 -2.58 -5.30 12.78
C ARG A 502 -3.74 -4.69 13.58
N ILE A 503 -4.02 -3.40 13.35
CA ILE A 503 -5.12 -2.69 14.02
C ILE A 503 -6.46 -3.30 13.60
N TYR A 504 -6.66 -3.55 12.30
CA TYR A 504 -7.87 -4.13 11.75
C TYR A 504 -8.14 -5.53 12.32
N ASP A 505 -7.14 -6.41 12.30
CA ASP A 505 -7.25 -7.77 12.82
C ASP A 505 -7.55 -7.77 14.33
N GLY A 506 -6.99 -6.81 15.09
CA GLY A 506 -7.27 -6.65 16.52
C GLY A 506 -8.65 -6.08 16.87
N MET A 507 -9.31 -5.40 15.92
CA MET A 507 -10.63 -4.79 16.11
C MET A 507 -11.75 -5.58 15.43
N ARG A 508 -11.40 -6.45 14.50
CA ARG A 508 -12.33 -7.23 13.70
C ARG A 508 -13.11 -8.19 14.59
N PRO A 509 -14.46 -8.11 14.64
CA PRO A 509 -15.25 -9.13 15.31
C PRO A 509 -15.03 -10.48 14.59
N PRO A 510 -15.02 -11.62 15.31
CA PRO A 510 -15.01 -12.95 14.71
C PRO A 510 -16.39 -13.28 14.11
N ASP A 511 -16.78 -12.57 13.08
CA ASP A 511 -18.16 -12.54 12.59
C ASP A 511 -18.30 -13.29 11.26
N SER A 512 -19.38 -14.04 11.12
CA SER A 512 -19.71 -14.85 9.94
C SER A 512 -19.92 -14.04 8.66
N GLN A 513 -20.17 -12.72 8.77
CA GLN A 513 -20.40 -11.82 7.65
C GLN A 513 -19.20 -11.58 6.74
N PHE A 514 -17.98 -11.87 7.23
CA PHE A 514 -16.76 -11.81 6.45
C PHE A 514 -16.36 -13.17 5.85
N LEU A 515 -17.28 -14.12 5.83
CA LEU A 515 -17.07 -15.43 5.22
C LEU A 515 -17.47 -15.42 3.74
N ILE A 516 -16.83 -16.30 2.98
CA ILE A 516 -17.16 -16.55 1.58
C ILE A 516 -18.63 -16.93 1.45
N SER A 517 -19.34 -16.30 0.53
CA SER A 517 -20.71 -16.58 0.16
C SER A 517 -20.75 -17.32 -1.19
N ASN A 518 -21.66 -18.27 -1.31
CA ASN A 518 -21.90 -19.03 -2.57
C ASN A 518 -22.74 -18.26 -3.55
#